data_8457668244f80e5d03d08600d2113223
#
_entry.id   8457668244f80e5d03d08600d2113223
#
_cell.length_a   1.000
_cell.length_b   1.000
_cell.length_c   1.000
_cell.angle_alpha   90.00
_cell.angle_beta   90.00
_cell.angle_gamma   90.00
#
_symmetry.space_group_name_H-M   'P 1'
#
loop_
_entity.id
_entity.type
_entity.pdbx_description
1 polymer ?
#
loop_
_entity_poly.entity_id
_entity_poly.type
_entity_poly.pdbx_seq_one_letter_code
_entity_poly.pdbx_strand_id
1 'polypeptide(L)'
;MQTGTWPLXLAAGIVPPKHCLALAAGLQAAPVLCRWVLVVLSALQYLMVILMSFPTQAEGKAVLITGCDKGFGHALAKQLHAKGFTVFAGCLLMDENGDGARELKNMKSDRMKVLQMDVCSDQEVAQAVDFVKRTLKEPEKGLWGLVNNAGVSTFGEVEFASLENYKKVAEINLWGTVRVTKAFLPLIRRAKGRVVNITSMLGRMVSPSRSCYCVSKFGVAAFSDCLRQEMYRWGVRVILIEPSNFVAATGILTADSIDKQAEALWSGASNTVREDYGREYFTRHVALMKSFVNSGLKDMSLVLNDITDALTSPCPNNRYNPMETYWWVRLQVMTHLPTAIADWLYIPGATL
;
A
#
# COMPACT_ATOMS: atom_id res chain seq x y z
N MET A 1 18.58 32.45 38.54
CA MET A 1 18.03 33.33 37.50
C MET A 1 17.29 32.47 36.47
N GLN A 2 16.04 32.80 36.27
CA GLN A 2 15.01 31.91 35.71
C GLN A 2 15.27 31.49 34.28
N THR A 3 15.21 30.19 34.06
CA THR A 3 15.21 29.56 32.73
C THR A 3 13.83 29.70 32.15
N GLY A 4 13.69 30.51 31.10
CA GLY A 4 12.44 30.68 30.36
C GLY A 4 12.08 29.40 29.60
N THR A 5 10.99 28.79 30.00
CA THR A 5 10.38 27.67 29.30
C THR A 5 9.67 28.15 28.02
N TRP A 6 9.90 27.45 26.95
CA TRP A 6 9.26 27.73 25.65
C TRP A 6 7.85 27.08 25.62
N PRO A 7 6.77 27.87 25.51
CA PRO A 7 5.43 27.29 25.37
C PRO A 7 4.91 27.48 23.95
N LEU A 8 5.31 26.68 23.05
CA LEU A 8 4.72 26.73 21.69
C LEU A 8 4.83 25.43 20.89
N UNK A 9 4.67 24.62 21.57
CA UNK A 9 4.67 23.58 20.76
C UNK A 9 3.70 22.60 20.97
N LEU A 10 2.86 22.70 21.55
CA LEU A 10 1.91 21.61 21.80
C LEU A 10 0.57 21.78 21.05
N ALA A 11 0.47 22.82 20.22
CA ALA A 11 -0.81 23.11 19.59
C ALA A 11 -1.02 22.50 18.18
N ALA A 12 -0.02 21.86 17.57
CA ALA A 12 -0.14 21.44 16.18
C ALA A 12 0.16 19.96 15.89
N GLY A 13 0.47 19.13 16.90
CA GLY A 13 0.75 17.70 16.67
C GLY A 13 1.93 17.42 15.73
N ILE A 14 2.80 18.40 15.50
CA ILE A 14 3.97 18.26 14.63
C ILE A 14 5.14 17.79 15.49
N VAL A 15 5.45 16.50 15.42
CA VAL A 15 6.68 15.98 16.03
C VAL A 15 7.85 16.49 15.20
N PRO A 16 8.79 17.24 15.77
CA PRO A 16 9.93 17.73 14.99
C PRO A 16 10.76 16.56 14.46
N PRO A 17 11.28 16.65 13.25
CA PRO A 17 12.16 15.60 12.71
C PRO A 17 13.33 15.34 13.67
N LYS A 18 13.74 14.09 13.79
CA LYS A 18 14.83 13.64 14.72
C LYS A 18 16.12 14.48 14.56
N HIS A 19 16.32 15.08 13.41
CA HIS A 19 17.49 15.93 13.13
C HIS A 19 17.49 17.26 13.89
N CYS A 20 16.31 17.76 14.34
CA CYS A 20 16.23 19.01 15.11
C CYS A 20 16.75 18.85 16.53
N LEU A 21 16.62 17.65 17.12
CA LEU A 21 17.13 17.37 18.47
C LEU A 21 18.67 17.27 18.51
N ALA A 22 19.27 16.71 17.45
CA ALA A 22 20.72 16.61 17.33
C ALA A 22 21.38 17.99 17.14
N LEU A 23 20.70 18.90 16.42
CA LEU A 23 21.16 20.27 16.23
C LEU A 23 21.13 21.09 17.53
N ALA A 24 20.13 20.85 18.39
CA ALA A 24 20.01 21.55 19.68
C ALA A 24 21.14 21.20 20.65
N ALA A 25 21.64 19.97 20.64
CA ALA A 25 22.75 19.53 21.49
C ALA A 25 24.11 20.13 21.05
N GLY A 26 24.30 20.34 19.75
CA GLY A 26 25.51 20.96 19.21
C GLY A 26 25.64 22.47 19.45
N LEU A 27 24.50 23.12 19.76
CA LEU A 27 24.45 24.60 19.92
C LEU A 27 25.16 25.12 21.18
N GLN A 28 25.38 24.29 22.20
CA GLN A 28 26.00 24.74 23.44
C GLN A 28 27.52 24.88 23.39
N ALA A 29 28.17 24.20 22.44
CA ALA A 29 29.63 24.15 22.33
C ALA A 29 30.23 25.03 21.22
N ALA A 30 29.37 25.68 20.39
CA ALA A 30 29.83 26.44 19.21
C ALA A 30 30.03 27.94 19.51
N PRO A 31 31.01 28.62 18.84
CA PRO A 31 31.13 30.08 18.93
C PRO A 31 29.84 30.79 18.54
N VAL A 32 29.62 31.98 19.11
CA VAL A 32 28.39 32.75 18.97
C VAL A 32 27.93 32.90 17.50
N LEU A 33 28.86 33.16 16.62
CA LEU A 33 28.59 33.31 15.18
C LEU A 33 28.02 31.99 14.59
N CYS A 34 28.62 30.84 14.96
CA CYS A 34 28.13 29.53 14.51
C CYS A 34 26.73 29.22 15.03
N ARG A 35 26.40 29.67 16.24
CA ARG A 35 25.07 29.50 16.83
C ARG A 35 24.01 30.22 16.00
N TRP A 36 24.25 31.47 15.62
CA TRP A 36 23.32 32.25 14.79
C TRP A 36 23.15 31.64 13.41
N VAL A 37 24.23 31.16 12.78
CA VAL A 37 24.16 30.48 11.48
C VAL A 37 23.29 29.21 11.60
N LEU A 38 23.49 28.41 12.66
CA LEU A 38 22.71 27.19 12.87
C LEU A 38 21.22 27.52 13.15
N VAL A 39 20.93 28.57 13.90
CA VAL A 39 19.56 29.02 14.18
C VAL A 39 18.88 29.46 12.87
N VAL A 40 19.59 30.26 12.06
CA VAL A 40 19.06 30.74 10.76
C VAL A 40 18.80 29.56 9.82
N LEU A 41 19.77 28.63 9.73
CA LEU A 41 19.62 27.44 8.88
C LEU A 41 18.44 26.56 9.35
N SER A 42 18.30 26.39 10.68
CA SER A 42 17.19 25.62 11.26
C SER A 42 15.83 26.31 10.99
N ALA A 43 15.82 27.65 11.12
CA ALA A 43 14.61 28.45 10.85
C ALA A 43 14.24 28.38 9.36
N LEU A 44 15.24 28.48 8.46
CA LEU A 44 15.02 28.36 7.02
C LEU A 44 14.52 26.94 6.66
N GLN A 45 15.10 25.91 7.28
CA GLN A 45 14.68 24.52 7.08
C GLN A 45 13.25 24.35 7.59
N TYR A 46 12.91 24.92 8.75
CA TYR A 46 11.57 24.86 9.33
C TYR A 46 10.55 25.62 8.44
N LEU A 47 10.93 26.81 7.96
CA LEU A 47 10.10 27.58 7.04
C LEU A 47 9.90 26.82 5.72
N MET A 48 10.94 26.18 5.22
CA MET A 48 10.87 25.34 4.00
C MET A 48 9.91 24.17 4.21
N VAL A 49 9.99 23.52 5.40
CA VAL A 49 9.05 22.44 5.77
C VAL A 49 7.62 22.96 5.84
N ILE A 50 7.40 24.14 6.45
CA ILE A 50 6.07 24.77 6.52
C ILE A 50 5.56 25.08 5.11
N LEU A 51 6.39 25.73 4.29
CA LEU A 51 6.00 26.09 2.92
C LEU A 51 5.71 24.85 2.07
N MET A 52 6.40 23.75 2.35
CA MET A 52 6.18 22.46 1.69
C MET A 52 5.03 21.65 2.30
N SER A 53 4.44 22.12 3.42
CA SER A 53 3.37 21.39 4.12
C SER A 53 1.97 21.69 3.60
N PHE A 54 1.82 22.68 2.72
CA PHE A 54 0.51 22.95 2.12
C PHE A 54 0.15 21.81 1.16
N PRO A 55 -0.95 21.10 1.43
CA PRO A 55 -1.32 19.98 0.56
C PRO A 55 -1.56 20.48 -0.88
N THR A 56 -1.12 19.69 -1.83
CA THR A 56 -1.35 19.99 -3.24
C THR A 56 -2.86 20.02 -3.50
N GLN A 57 -3.34 21.08 -4.11
CA GLN A 57 -4.75 21.20 -4.46
C GLN A 57 -5.19 19.99 -5.28
N ALA A 58 -6.29 19.36 -4.88
CA ALA A 58 -6.88 18.20 -5.56
C ALA A 58 -7.62 18.62 -6.83
N GLU A 59 -8.13 19.85 -6.86
CA GLU A 59 -8.94 20.36 -7.95
C GLU A 59 -8.15 20.33 -9.27
N GLY A 60 -8.76 19.80 -10.30
CA GLY A 60 -8.13 19.65 -11.62
C GLY A 60 -7.24 18.42 -11.74
N LYS A 61 -6.99 17.70 -10.65
CA LYS A 61 -6.14 16.50 -10.70
C LYS A 61 -6.96 15.22 -10.83
N ALA A 62 -6.42 14.27 -11.56
CA ALA A 62 -7.06 12.99 -11.82
C ALA A 62 -6.22 11.83 -11.29
N VAL A 63 -6.88 10.83 -10.72
CA VAL A 63 -6.25 9.63 -10.16
C VAL A 63 -6.94 8.38 -10.69
N LEU A 64 -6.17 7.38 -11.12
CA LEU A 64 -6.67 6.05 -11.45
C LEU A 64 -6.40 5.13 -10.25
N ILE A 65 -7.42 4.35 -9.87
CA ILE A 65 -7.33 3.35 -8.79
C ILE A 65 -7.75 2.00 -9.37
N THR A 66 -6.96 0.95 -9.20
CA THR A 66 -7.32 -0.40 -9.63
C THR A 66 -7.99 -1.18 -8.49
N GLY A 67 -8.93 -2.07 -8.82
CA GLY A 67 -9.61 -2.92 -7.84
C GLY A 67 -10.59 -2.16 -6.96
N CYS A 68 -11.47 -1.40 -7.59
CA CYS A 68 -12.46 -0.56 -6.88
C CYS A 68 -13.78 -1.29 -6.60
N ASP A 69 -13.85 -2.59 -6.82
CA ASP A 69 -15.06 -3.38 -6.56
C ASP A 69 -15.41 -3.44 -5.07
N LYS A 70 -14.40 -3.41 -4.19
CA LYS A 70 -14.60 -3.47 -2.73
C LYS A 70 -13.34 -3.01 -1.98
N GLY A 71 -13.40 -3.02 -0.66
CA GLY A 71 -12.23 -2.79 0.21
C GLY A 71 -11.60 -1.42 0.06
N PHE A 72 -10.27 -1.39 0.13
CA PHE A 72 -9.53 -0.12 0.08
C PHE A 72 -9.79 0.68 -1.19
N GLY A 73 -9.80 0.03 -2.36
CA GLY A 73 -9.98 0.72 -3.63
C GLY A 73 -11.33 1.44 -3.73
N HIS A 74 -12.39 0.75 -3.32
CA HIS A 74 -13.76 1.31 -3.31
C HIS A 74 -13.86 2.51 -2.35
N ALA A 75 -13.41 2.32 -1.11
CA ALA A 75 -13.47 3.37 -0.09
C ALA A 75 -12.59 4.57 -0.48
N LEU A 76 -11.41 4.31 -1.03
CA LEU A 76 -10.48 5.34 -1.49
C LEU A 76 -11.09 6.16 -2.64
N ALA A 77 -11.75 5.49 -3.58
CA ALA A 77 -12.41 6.17 -4.70
C ALA A 77 -13.41 7.23 -4.19
N LYS A 78 -14.23 6.84 -3.20
CA LYS A 78 -15.19 7.76 -2.57
C LYS A 78 -14.48 8.89 -1.82
N GLN A 79 -13.42 8.57 -1.06
CA GLN A 79 -12.67 9.57 -0.28
C GLN A 79 -11.97 10.60 -1.18
N LEU A 80 -11.29 10.16 -2.24
CA LEU A 80 -10.60 11.07 -3.16
C LEU A 80 -11.58 11.92 -3.96
N HIS A 81 -12.72 11.32 -4.36
CA HIS A 81 -13.80 12.07 -5.01
C HIS A 81 -14.32 13.20 -4.10
N ALA A 82 -14.55 12.89 -2.83
CA ALA A 82 -15.01 13.90 -1.85
C ALA A 82 -13.98 15.02 -1.65
N LYS A 83 -12.68 14.71 -1.81
CA LYS A 83 -11.59 15.69 -1.72
C LYS A 83 -11.40 16.54 -3.00
N GLY A 84 -12.19 16.30 -4.05
CA GLY A 84 -12.15 17.11 -5.27
C GLY A 84 -11.40 16.51 -6.45
N PHE A 85 -10.83 15.32 -6.31
CA PHE A 85 -10.16 14.65 -7.42
C PHE A 85 -11.16 14.14 -8.45
N THR A 86 -10.73 14.10 -9.72
CA THR A 86 -11.37 13.25 -10.71
C THR A 86 -10.83 11.84 -10.51
N VAL A 87 -11.72 10.89 -10.25
CA VAL A 87 -11.34 9.51 -9.94
C VAL A 87 -11.74 8.60 -11.10
N PHE A 88 -10.76 7.88 -11.64
CA PHE A 88 -10.96 6.77 -12.55
C PHE A 88 -10.93 5.50 -11.70
N ALA A 89 -12.09 4.87 -11.49
CA ALA A 89 -12.26 3.70 -10.65
C ALA A 89 -12.29 2.44 -11.52
N GLY A 90 -11.15 1.74 -11.59
CA GLY A 90 -11.04 0.47 -12.31
C GLY A 90 -11.65 -0.66 -11.52
N CYS A 91 -12.70 -1.27 -12.05
CA CYS A 91 -13.43 -2.37 -11.43
C CYS A 91 -13.35 -3.61 -12.33
N LEU A 92 -13.13 -4.76 -11.72
CA LEU A 92 -13.13 -6.06 -12.43
C LEU A 92 -14.53 -6.47 -12.89
N LEU A 93 -15.55 -6.12 -12.11
CA LEU A 93 -16.93 -6.56 -12.31
C LEU A 93 -17.82 -5.43 -12.84
N MET A 94 -17.27 -4.45 -13.54
CA MET A 94 -18.03 -3.29 -14.03
C MET A 94 -19.04 -3.73 -15.11
N ASP A 95 -18.60 -4.54 -16.06
CA ASP A 95 -19.46 -5.03 -17.15
C ASP A 95 -20.49 -6.06 -16.64
N GLU A 96 -20.19 -6.76 -15.54
CA GLU A 96 -21.11 -7.69 -14.88
C GLU A 96 -22.05 -6.98 -13.90
N ASN A 97 -21.99 -5.64 -13.86
CA ASN A 97 -22.78 -4.79 -12.97
C ASN A 97 -22.60 -5.14 -11.47
N GLY A 98 -21.37 -5.41 -11.09
CA GLY A 98 -21.02 -5.71 -9.70
C GLY A 98 -21.44 -4.59 -8.75
N ASP A 99 -21.77 -4.95 -7.50
CA ASP A 99 -22.31 -4.01 -6.50
C ASP A 99 -21.43 -2.77 -6.29
N GLY A 100 -20.11 -2.95 -6.19
CA GLY A 100 -19.20 -1.81 -5.98
C GLY A 100 -19.16 -0.86 -7.17
N ALA A 101 -19.08 -1.41 -8.38
CA ALA A 101 -19.10 -0.60 -9.60
C ALA A 101 -20.43 0.16 -9.73
N ARG A 102 -21.54 -0.52 -9.42
CA ARG A 102 -22.89 0.08 -9.44
C ARG A 102 -23.00 1.23 -8.44
N GLU A 103 -22.50 1.04 -7.21
CA GLU A 103 -22.51 2.08 -6.19
C GLU A 103 -21.74 3.33 -6.64
N LEU A 104 -20.51 3.14 -7.20
CA LEU A 104 -19.71 4.27 -7.67
C LEU A 104 -20.38 4.99 -8.85
N LYS A 105 -21.00 4.24 -9.80
CA LYS A 105 -21.77 4.84 -10.91
C LYS A 105 -22.95 5.66 -10.38
N ASN A 106 -23.63 5.17 -9.33
CA ASN A 106 -24.80 5.83 -8.76
C ASN A 106 -24.49 7.17 -8.05
N MET A 107 -23.21 7.50 -7.85
CA MET A 107 -22.81 8.83 -7.37
C MET A 107 -23.13 9.94 -8.37
N LYS A 108 -23.36 9.58 -9.63
CA LYS A 108 -23.79 10.50 -10.72
C LYS A 108 -22.95 11.78 -10.79
N SER A 109 -21.64 11.62 -10.67
CA SER A 109 -20.70 12.74 -10.67
C SER A 109 -19.78 12.69 -11.90
N ASP A 110 -19.61 13.84 -12.54
CA ASP A 110 -18.66 13.96 -13.65
C ASP A 110 -17.21 13.70 -13.23
N ARG A 111 -16.93 13.72 -11.92
CA ARG A 111 -15.60 13.44 -11.40
C ARG A 111 -15.41 11.99 -10.93
N MET A 112 -16.45 11.13 -11.04
CA MET A 112 -16.34 9.70 -10.77
C MET A 112 -16.54 8.93 -12.07
N LYS A 113 -15.49 8.33 -12.58
CA LYS A 113 -15.46 7.61 -13.87
C LYS A 113 -15.16 6.13 -13.59
N VAL A 114 -16.17 5.28 -13.69
CA VAL A 114 -16.03 3.83 -13.47
C VAL A 114 -15.73 3.17 -14.80
N LEU A 115 -14.73 2.28 -14.81
CA LEU A 115 -14.32 1.57 -16.04
C LEU A 115 -14.03 0.10 -15.74
N GLN A 116 -14.31 -0.76 -16.73
CA GLN A 116 -13.93 -2.17 -16.68
C GLN A 116 -12.41 -2.28 -16.73
N MET A 117 -11.83 -3.05 -15.81
CA MET A 117 -10.37 -3.16 -15.79
C MET A 117 -9.89 -4.41 -15.03
N ASP A 118 -9.55 -5.46 -15.78
CA ASP A 118 -8.79 -6.58 -15.28
C ASP A 118 -7.30 -6.26 -15.45
N VAL A 119 -6.57 -6.18 -14.35
CA VAL A 119 -5.12 -5.89 -14.36
C VAL A 119 -4.31 -7.01 -15.02
N CYS A 120 -4.91 -8.19 -15.21
CA CYS A 120 -4.26 -9.32 -15.90
C CYS A 120 -4.43 -9.25 -17.43
N SER A 121 -5.32 -8.39 -17.92
CA SER A 121 -5.64 -8.28 -19.35
C SER A 121 -4.91 -7.09 -19.99
N ASP A 122 -3.95 -7.38 -20.87
CA ASP A 122 -3.25 -6.33 -21.63
C ASP A 122 -4.26 -5.48 -22.44
N GLN A 123 -5.30 -6.13 -22.98
CA GLN A 123 -6.34 -5.45 -23.75
C GLN A 123 -7.14 -4.47 -22.89
N GLU A 124 -7.63 -4.91 -21.72
CA GLU A 124 -8.44 -4.03 -20.86
C GLU A 124 -7.59 -2.89 -20.30
N VAL A 125 -6.33 -3.14 -19.98
CA VAL A 125 -5.40 -2.09 -19.54
C VAL A 125 -5.18 -1.07 -20.66
N ALA A 126 -5.02 -1.50 -21.91
CA ALA A 126 -4.88 -0.58 -23.06
C ALA A 126 -6.15 0.25 -23.24
N GLN A 127 -7.32 -0.40 -23.18
CA GLN A 127 -8.62 0.29 -23.27
C GLN A 127 -8.78 1.33 -22.13
N ALA A 128 -8.32 0.99 -20.94
CA ALA A 128 -8.35 1.91 -19.80
C ALA A 128 -7.46 3.14 -20.05
N VAL A 129 -6.26 2.95 -20.62
CA VAL A 129 -5.37 4.06 -21.00
C VAL A 129 -6.08 5.00 -21.98
N ASP A 130 -6.69 4.44 -23.03
CA ASP A 130 -7.38 5.25 -24.04
C ASP A 130 -8.61 5.94 -23.48
N PHE A 131 -9.36 5.28 -22.61
CA PHE A 131 -10.49 5.89 -21.92
C PHE A 131 -10.03 7.09 -21.07
N VAL A 132 -8.97 6.92 -20.28
CA VAL A 132 -8.42 7.99 -19.43
C VAL A 132 -7.95 9.16 -20.31
N LYS A 133 -7.20 8.89 -21.39
CA LYS A 133 -6.73 9.93 -22.32
C LYS A 133 -7.87 10.78 -22.88
N ARG A 134 -8.95 10.13 -23.32
CA ARG A 134 -10.10 10.82 -23.92
C ARG A 134 -10.93 11.59 -22.90
N THR A 135 -10.90 11.16 -21.63
CA THR A 135 -11.76 11.72 -20.60
C THR A 135 -11.07 12.85 -19.79
N LEU A 136 -9.75 12.87 -19.78
CA LEU A 136 -9.00 13.94 -19.09
C LEU A 136 -9.34 15.29 -19.73
N LYS A 137 -9.65 16.29 -18.90
CA LYS A 137 -9.94 17.67 -19.39
C LYS A 137 -8.72 18.29 -20.07
N GLU A 138 -7.52 17.97 -19.57
CA GLU A 138 -6.25 18.47 -20.08
C GLU A 138 -5.29 17.30 -20.27
N PRO A 139 -5.48 16.52 -21.36
CA PRO A 139 -4.65 15.31 -21.59
C PRO A 139 -3.16 15.59 -21.66
N GLU A 140 -2.77 16.79 -22.08
CA GLU A 140 -1.38 17.21 -22.17
C GLU A 140 -0.72 17.34 -20.79
N LYS A 141 -1.51 17.63 -19.74
CA LYS A 141 -1.02 17.68 -18.35
C LYS A 141 -0.84 16.30 -17.75
N GLY A 142 -1.45 15.27 -18.35
CA GLY A 142 -1.29 13.89 -17.91
C GLY A 142 -2.17 13.48 -16.73
N LEU A 143 -1.84 12.32 -16.14
CA LEU A 143 -2.58 11.74 -15.00
C LEU A 143 -1.75 11.99 -13.72
N TRP A 144 -2.36 12.62 -12.73
CA TRP A 144 -1.66 12.97 -11.48
C TRP A 144 -1.27 11.75 -10.65
N GLY A 145 -2.17 10.77 -10.53
CA GLY A 145 -1.91 9.63 -9.64
C GLY A 145 -2.36 8.30 -10.22
N LEU A 146 -1.58 7.28 -9.94
CA LEU A 146 -1.92 5.88 -10.19
C LEU A 146 -1.84 5.16 -8.85
N VAL A 147 -2.94 4.53 -8.42
CA VAL A 147 -2.96 3.69 -7.21
C VAL A 147 -3.16 2.24 -7.65
N ASN A 148 -2.11 1.45 -7.60
CA ASN A 148 -2.16 0.02 -7.85
C ASN A 148 -2.63 -0.68 -6.57
N ASN A 149 -3.94 -0.90 -6.48
CA ASN A 149 -4.57 -1.48 -5.31
C ASN A 149 -5.10 -2.90 -5.57
N ALA A 150 -5.43 -3.25 -6.82
CA ALA A 150 -5.94 -4.57 -7.16
C ALA A 150 -5.04 -5.68 -6.60
N GLY A 151 -5.65 -6.68 -5.97
CA GLY A 151 -4.90 -7.77 -5.39
C GLY A 151 -5.76 -8.81 -4.71
N VAL A 152 -5.20 -10.00 -4.59
CA VAL A 152 -5.84 -11.15 -3.95
C VAL A 152 -4.91 -11.71 -2.87
N SER A 153 -5.49 -12.49 -1.97
CA SER A 153 -4.74 -13.16 -0.92
C SER A 153 -5.09 -14.65 -0.92
N THR A 154 -4.09 -15.46 -0.59
CA THR A 154 -4.24 -16.92 -0.51
C THR A 154 -3.54 -17.42 0.74
N PHE A 155 -3.85 -18.67 1.09
CA PHE A 155 -3.12 -19.38 2.13
C PHE A 155 -2.76 -20.79 1.62
N GLY A 156 -1.88 -21.45 2.32
CA GLY A 156 -1.43 -22.80 2.05
C GLY A 156 0.05 -22.95 2.33
N GLU A 157 0.39 -24.02 3.02
CA GLU A 157 1.79 -24.38 3.22
C GLU A 157 2.40 -24.75 1.88
N VAL A 158 3.72 -24.62 1.78
CA VAL A 158 4.45 -24.76 0.51
C VAL A 158 4.16 -26.07 -0.19
N GLU A 159 4.12 -27.19 0.56
CA GLU A 159 3.92 -28.53 -0.02
C GLU A 159 2.48 -28.74 -0.52
N PHE A 160 1.50 -28.02 0.03
CA PHE A 160 0.11 -28.08 -0.45
C PHE A 160 -0.15 -27.11 -1.60
N ALA A 161 0.58 -26.00 -1.66
CA ALA A 161 0.33 -24.94 -2.64
C ALA A 161 0.96 -25.31 -4.00
N SER A 162 0.13 -25.45 -5.02
CA SER A 162 0.62 -25.74 -6.37
C SER A 162 1.39 -24.55 -6.96
N LEU A 163 2.29 -24.83 -7.89
CA LEU A 163 3.01 -23.77 -8.63
C LEU A 163 2.02 -22.85 -9.35
N GLU A 164 0.89 -23.38 -9.78
CA GLU A 164 -0.17 -22.59 -10.43
C GLU A 164 -0.76 -21.55 -9.47
N ASN A 165 -0.91 -21.87 -8.18
CA ASN A 165 -1.34 -20.90 -7.18
C ASN A 165 -0.34 -19.73 -7.07
N TYR A 166 0.97 -20.03 -7.07
CA TYR A 166 2.02 -19.00 -7.07
C TYR A 166 1.88 -18.09 -8.30
N LYS A 167 1.75 -18.71 -9.49
CA LYS A 167 1.62 -17.95 -10.75
C LYS A 167 0.37 -17.08 -10.75
N LYS A 168 -0.78 -17.62 -10.34
CA LYS A 168 -2.06 -16.89 -10.32
C LYS A 168 -1.99 -15.69 -9.39
N VAL A 169 -1.46 -15.86 -8.16
CA VAL A 169 -1.34 -14.77 -7.21
C VAL A 169 -0.35 -13.71 -7.73
N ALA A 170 0.77 -14.15 -8.28
CA ALA A 170 1.76 -13.24 -8.85
C ALA A 170 1.22 -12.51 -10.08
N GLU A 171 0.41 -13.17 -10.91
CA GLU A 171 -0.17 -12.53 -12.10
C GLU A 171 -1.02 -11.33 -11.71
N ILE A 172 -1.87 -11.49 -10.68
CA ILE A 172 -2.73 -10.40 -10.23
C ILE A 172 -1.92 -9.34 -9.47
N ASN A 173 -1.22 -9.76 -8.41
CA ASN A 173 -0.61 -8.83 -7.44
C ASN A 173 0.62 -8.13 -7.99
N LEU A 174 1.48 -8.87 -8.71
CA LEU A 174 2.79 -8.38 -9.17
C LEU A 174 2.74 -7.99 -10.65
N TRP A 175 2.45 -8.92 -11.55
CA TRP A 175 2.51 -8.62 -12.99
C TRP A 175 1.41 -7.65 -13.40
N GLY A 176 0.23 -7.72 -12.76
CA GLY A 176 -0.84 -6.73 -12.95
C GLY A 176 -0.37 -5.33 -12.56
N THR A 177 0.29 -5.20 -11.40
CA THR A 177 0.87 -3.91 -10.96
C THR A 177 1.90 -3.40 -11.97
N VAL A 178 2.80 -4.27 -12.45
CA VAL A 178 3.82 -3.90 -13.44
C VAL A 178 3.16 -3.47 -14.75
N ARG A 179 2.21 -4.26 -15.24
CA ARG A 179 1.47 -4.02 -16.50
C ARG A 179 0.79 -2.66 -16.48
N VAL A 180 -0.03 -2.42 -15.46
CA VAL A 180 -0.77 -1.15 -15.32
C VAL A 180 0.21 0.02 -15.20
N THR A 181 1.24 -0.12 -14.37
CA THR A 181 2.24 0.95 -14.20
C THR A 181 2.89 1.30 -15.53
N LYS A 182 3.40 0.30 -16.28
CA LYS A 182 4.05 0.55 -17.58
C LYS A 182 3.11 1.27 -18.56
N ALA A 183 1.85 0.86 -18.59
CA ALA A 183 0.85 1.44 -19.51
C ALA A 183 0.56 2.91 -19.19
N PHE A 184 0.44 3.25 -17.91
CA PHE A 184 0.09 4.61 -17.47
C PHE A 184 1.28 5.53 -17.21
N LEU A 185 2.49 4.99 -17.13
CA LEU A 185 3.71 5.76 -16.78
C LEU A 185 3.93 6.98 -17.69
N PRO A 186 3.68 6.92 -19.02
CA PRO A 186 3.81 8.13 -19.85
C PRO A 186 2.90 9.27 -19.40
N LEU A 187 1.65 8.98 -18.99
CA LEU A 187 0.73 10.00 -18.47
C LEU A 187 1.18 10.54 -17.12
N ILE A 188 1.69 9.65 -16.25
CA ILE A 188 2.19 10.02 -14.92
C ILE A 188 3.44 10.92 -15.04
N ARG A 189 4.33 10.62 -16.01
CA ARG A 189 5.54 11.43 -16.25
C ARG A 189 5.18 12.86 -16.70
N ARG A 190 4.17 13.00 -17.58
CA ARG A 190 3.71 14.33 -18.01
C ARG A 190 3.25 15.17 -16.83
N ALA A 191 2.54 14.57 -15.90
CA ALA A 191 2.02 15.26 -14.71
C ALA A 191 3.10 15.48 -13.64
N LYS A 192 4.30 14.88 -13.76
CA LYS A 192 5.28 14.74 -12.68
C LYS A 192 4.57 14.22 -11.44
N GLY A 193 3.74 13.22 -11.66
CA GLY A 193 2.75 12.73 -10.71
C GLY A 193 3.27 11.66 -9.77
N ARG A 194 2.38 10.71 -9.42
CA ARG A 194 2.65 9.73 -8.37
C ARG A 194 2.17 8.34 -8.75
N VAL A 195 2.97 7.34 -8.40
CA VAL A 195 2.59 5.93 -8.44
C VAL A 195 2.56 5.44 -6.98
N VAL A 196 1.40 4.98 -6.54
CA VAL A 196 1.19 4.47 -5.18
C VAL A 196 0.88 2.98 -5.29
N ASN A 197 1.76 2.14 -4.76
CA ASN A 197 1.63 0.68 -4.83
C ASN A 197 1.22 0.14 -3.46
N ILE A 198 0.07 -0.55 -3.42
CA ILE A 198 -0.41 -1.18 -2.18
C ILE A 198 0.27 -2.54 -2.05
N THR A 199 1.26 -2.59 -1.18
CA THR A 199 1.96 -3.82 -0.85
C THR A 199 1.33 -4.47 0.40
N SER A 200 2.12 -4.72 1.42
CA SER A 200 1.70 -5.29 2.70
C SER A 200 2.92 -5.30 3.62
N MET A 201 2.71 -5.39 4.93
CA MET A 201 3.80 -5.79 5.84
C MET A 201 4.42 -7.14 5.37
N LEU A 202 3.62 -7.99 4.71
CA LEU A 202 4.08 -9.26 4.13
C LEU A 202 4.84 -9.09 2.79
N GLY A 203 5.19 -7.88 2.44
CA GLY A 203 6.19 -7.55 1.41
C GLY A 203 7.54 -7.19 2.01
N ARG A 204 7.69 -7.30 3.35
CA ARG A 204 8.94 -7.04 4.08
C ARG A 204 9.26 -8.13 5.11
N MET A 205 8.25 -8.72 5.72
CA MET A 205 8.41 -9.87 6.61
C MET A 205 7.58 -11.03 6.07
N VAL A 206 7.79 -12.23 6.59
CA VAL A 206 7.10 -13.44 6.12
C VAL A 206 6.18 -14.00 7.21
N SER A 207 5.26 -14.87 6.78
CA SER A 207 4.39 -15.61 7.70
C SER A 207 4.18 -17.01 7.12
N PRO A 208 4.23 -18.05 7.96
CA PRO A 208 3.93 -19.42 7.49
C PRO A 208 2.58 -19.45 6.75
N SER A 209 2.47 -20.34 5.79
CA SER A 209 1.26 -20.56 4.99
C SER A 209 0.86 -19.38 4.08
N ARG A 210 1.72 -18.38 3.94
CA ARG A 210 1.43 -17.20 3.12
C ARG A 210 2.44 -17.01 1.99
N SER A 211 3.20 -18.05 1.65
CA SER A 211 4.34 -17.94 0.71
C SER A 211 3.94 -17.37 -0.67
N CYS A 212 2.84 -17.84 -1.28
CA CYS A 212 2.37 -17.30 -2.57
C CYS A 212 2.14 -15.79 -2.50
N TYR A 213 1.48 -15.35 -1.44
CA TYR A 213 1.18 -13.93 -1.21
C TYR A 213 2.47 -13.14 -0.92
N CYS A 214 3.31 -13.65 0.00
CA CYS A 214 4.57 -12.98 0.36
C CYS A 214 5.46 -12.78 -0.87
N VAL A 215 5.67 -13.82 -1.68
CA VAL A 215 6.46 -13.73 -2.92
C VAL A 215 5.93 -12.59 -3.80
N SER A 216 4.61 -12.53 -4.00
CA SER A 216 4.03 -11.47 -4.84
C SER A 216 4.26 -10.07 -4.25
N LYS A 217 4.10 -9.89 -2.93
CA LYS A 217 4.23 -8.58 -2.29
C LYS A 217 5.70 -8.13 -2.14
N PHE A 218 6.63 -9.06 -1.91
CA PHE A 218 8.08 -8.76 -1.98
C PHE A 218 8.45 -8.32 -3.41
N GLY A 219 7.89 -8.99 -4.42
CA GLY A 219 8.11 -8.62 -5.82
C GLY A 219 7.64 -7.18 -6.10
N VAL A 220 6.43 -6.81 -5.64
CA VAL A 220 5.94 -5.43 -5.82
C VAL A 220 6.83 -4.43 -5.08
N ALA A 221 7.31 -4.77 -3.88
CA ALA A 221 8.19 -3.87 -3.12
C ALA A 221 9.50 -3.63 -3.89
N ALA A 222 10.12 -4.70 -4.40
CA ALA A 222 11.35 -4.60 -5.20
C ALA A 222 11.13 -3.78 -6.47
N PHE A 223 10.05 -4.09 -7.23
CA PHE A 223 9.67 -3.33 -8.42
C PHE A 223 9.50 -1.85 -8.11
N SER A 224 8.84 -1.53 -7.00
CA SER A 224 8.58 -0.13 -6.61
C SER A 224 9.86 0.63 -6.31
N ASP A 225 10.82 -0.01 -5.63
CA ASP A 225 12.10 0.65 -5.31
C ASP A 225 12.95 0.87 -6.56
N CYS A 226 12.97 -0.08 -7.50
CA CYS A 226 13.63 0.11 -8.80
C CYS A 226 12.98 1.27 -9.56
N LEU A 227 11.66 1.24 -9.69
CA LEU A 227 10.91 2.28 -10.39
C LEU A 227 11.13 3.66 -9.75
N ARG A 228 11.16 3.73 -8.42
CA ARG A 228 11.38 5.00 -7.69
C ARG A 228 12.71 5.63 -8.09
N GLN A 229 13.77 4.82 -8.17
CA GLN A 229 15.10 5.30 -8.57
C GLN A 229 15.12 5.76 -10.03
N GLU A 230 14.52 4.97 -10.93
CA GLU A 230 14.44 5.30 -12.36
C GLU A 230 13.64 6.58 -12.61
N MET A 231 12.56 6.78 -11.87
CA MET A 231 11.64 7.89 -12.06
C MET A 231 12.09 9.19 -11.38
N TYR A 232 13.14 9.15 -10.58
CA TYR A 232 13.67 10.33 -9.87
C TYR A 232 13.93 11.49 -10.83
N ARG A 233 14.61 11.22 -11.94
CA ARG A 233 14.94 12.26 -12.95
C ARG A 233 13.71 12.83 -13.65
N TRP A 234 12.58 12.12 -13.61
CA TRP A 234 11.31 12.56 -14.23
C TRP A 234 10.42 13.31 -13.25
N GLY A 235 10.82 13.44 -11.98
CA GLY A 235 10.02 14.09 -10.95
C GLY A 235 8.80 13.29 -10.52
N VAL A 236 8.73 12.01 -10.87
CA VAL A 236 7.62 11.12 -10.48
C VAL A 236 7.95 10.48 -9.13
N ARG A 237 7.01 10.59 -8.18
CA ARG A 237 7.15 9.94 -6.87
C ARG A 237 6.54 8.53 -6.94
N VAL A 238 7.29 7.55 -6.45
CA VAL A 238 6.82 6.16 -6.33
C VAL A 238 6.79 5.82 -4.85
N ILE A 239 5.62 5.43 -4.37
CA ILE A 239 5.32 5.33 -2.93
C ILE A 239 4.73 3.95 -2.64
N LEU A 240 5.17 3.34 -1.54
CA LEU A 240 4.64 2.07 -1.06
C LEU A 240 3.75 2.30 0.15
N ILE A 241 2.58 1.66 0.14
CA ILE A 241 1.72 1.57 1.33
C ILE A 241 1.79 0.11 1.79
N GLU A 242 2.19 -0.10 3.03
CA GLU A 242 2.48 -1.43 3.60
C GLU A 242 1.52 -1.73 4.77
N PRO A 243 0.24 -2.01 4.49
CA PRO A 243 -0.73 -2.24 5.57
C PRO A 243 -0.44 -3.51 6.38
N SER A 244 -0.84 -3.50 7.64
CA SER A 244 -0.88 -4.70 8.49
C SER A 244 -2.11 -5.55 8.16
N ASN A 245 -2.77 -6.09 9.17
CA ASN A 245 -3.93 -6.96 8.99
C ASN A 245 -5.23 -6.14 8.91
N PHE A 246 -5.86 -6.15 7.74
CA PHE A 246 -7.17 -5.52 7.46
C PHE A 246 -8.12 -6.53 6.81
N VAL A 247 -7.98 -7.81 7.11
CA VAL A 247 -8.81 -8.87 6.50
C VAL A 247 -10.28 -8.59 6.77
N ALA A 248 -10.64 -8.29 8.02
CA ALA A 248 -12.02 -8.01 8.40
C ALA A 248 -12.63 -6.81 7.65
N ALA A 249 -11.81 -5.79 7.35
CA ALA A 249 -12.30 -4.58 6.69
C ALA A 249 -12.46 -4.73 5.17
N THR A 250 -11.59 -5.54 4.56
CA THR A 250 -11.49 -5.60 3.09
C THR A 250 -12.20 -6.80 2.47
N GLY A 251 -12.48 -7.84 3.26
CA GLY A 251 -13.01 -9.08 2.74
C GLY A 251 -12.08 -9.75 1.73
N ILE A 252 -10.76 -9.53 1.87
CA ILE A 252 -9.77 -10.12 0.96
C ILE A 252 -9.68 -11.64 1.13
N LEU A 253 -10.07 -12.14 2.32
CA LEU A 253 -10.27 -13.55 2.63
C LEU A 253 -11.65 -13.69 3.31
N THR A 254 -12.44 -14.62 2.84
CA THR A 254 -13.74 -14.96 3.45
C THR A 254 -13.76 -16.44 3.80
N ALA A 255 -14.67 -16.85 4.68
CA ALA A 255 -14.82 -18.26 5.07
C ALA A 255 -15.02 -19.14 3.83
N ASP A 256 -15.91 -18.70 2.92
CA ASP A 256 -16.21 -19.44 1.68
C ASP A 256 -14.96 -19.54 0.78
N SER A 257 -14.18 -18.45 0.67
CA SER A 257 -12.96 -18.48 -0.15
C SER A 257 -11.91 -19.41 0.45
N ILE A 258 -11.84 -19.48 1.79
CA ILE A 258 -10.92 -20.39 2.50
C ILE A 258 -11.34 -21.85 2.27
N ASP A 259 -12.65 -22.15 2.32
CA ASP A 259 -13.13 -23.52 2.08
C ASP A 259 -12.79 -23.98 0.64
N LYS A 260 -13.08 -23.14 -0.34
CA LYS A 260 -12.73 -23.44 -1.75
C LYS A 260 -11.24 -23.65 -1.95
N GLN A 261 -10.42 -22.79 -1.34
CA GLN A 261 -8.96 -22.94 -1.41
C GLN A 261 -8.51 -24.21 -0.70
N ALA A 262 -9.05 -24.50 0.48
CA ALA A 262 -8.70 -25.70 1.26
C ALA A 262 -8.98 -26.98 0.46
N GLU A 263 -10.14 -27.04 -0.18
CA GLU A 263 -10.49 -28.21 -1.01
C GLU A 263 -9.51 -28.37 -2.18
N ALA A 264 -9.17 -27.27 -2.85
CA ALA A 264 -8.22 -27.28 -3.96
C ALA A 264 -6.80 -27.67 -3.49
N LEU A 265 -6.38 -27.18 -2.31
CA LEU A 265 -5.07 -27.51 -1.73
C LEU A 265 -4.98 -29.01 -1.39
N TRP A 266 -6.01 -29.53 -0.71
CA TRP A 266 -6.02 -30.95 -0.31
C TRP A 266 -6.07 -31.88 -1.51
N SER A 267 -7.00 -31.61 -2.45
CA SER A 267 -7.17 -32.47 -3.63
C SER A 267 -5.96 -32.41 -4.59
N GLY A 268 -5.30 -31.25 -4.63
CA GLY A 268 -4.11 -31.07 -5.48
C GLY A 268 -2.81 -31.60 -4.88
N ALA A 269 -2.79 -31.88 -3.58
CA ALA A 269 -1.59 -32.39 -2.91
C ALA A 269 -1.30 -33.86 -3.30
N SER A 270 -0.03 -34.23 -3.33
CA SER A 270 0.37 -35.62 -3.60
C SER A 270 -0.08 -36.54 -2.46
N ASN A 271 -0.16 -37.82 -2.77
CA ASN A 271 -0.48 -38.84 -1.75
C ASN A 271 0.50 -38.78 -0.57
N THR A 272 1.79 -38.67 -0.87
CA THR A 272 2.84 -38.58 0.16
C THR A 272 2.56 -37.41 1.12
N VAL A 273 2.27 -36.20 0.60
CA VAL A 273 1.99 -35.04 1.43
C VAL A 273 0.73 -35.28 2.29
N ARG A 274 -0.33 -35.85 1.70
CA ARG A 274 -1.56 -36.15 2.44
C ARG A 274 -1.33 -37.16 3.55
N GLU A 275 -0.48 -38.19 3.30
CA GLU A 275 -0.15 -39.23 4.27
C GLU A 275 0.72 -38.68 5.40
N ASP A 276 1.77 -37.92 5.06
CA ASP A 276 2.71 -37.39 6.04
C ASP A 276 2.08 -36.37 6.99
N TYR A 277 1.27 -35.46 6.45
CA TYR A 277 0.63 -34.43 7.27
C TYR A 277 -0.65 -34.92 7.95
N GLY A 278 -1.43 -35.74 7.28
CA GLY A 278 -2.70 -36.26 7.77
C GLY A 278 -3.86 -35.25 7.66
N ARG A 279 -5.06 -35.79 7.53
CA ARG A 279 -6.28 -34.97 7.37
C ARG A 279 -6.57 -34.12 8.60
N GLU A 280 -6.29 -34.63 9.78
CA GLU A 280 -6.55 -33.91 11.04
C GLU A 280 -5.70 -32.63 11.13
N TYR A 281 -4.40 -32.73 10.85
CA TYR A 281 -3.49 -31.58 10.81
C TYR A 281 -4.04 -30.52 9.84
N PHE A 282 -4.33 -30.95 8.60
CA PHE A 282 -4.84 -30.04 7.57
C PHE A 282 -6.13 -29.35 7.99
N THR A 283 -7.08 -30.07 8.57
CA THR A 283 -8.36 -29.53 9.03
C THR A 283 -8.15 -28.49 10.13
N ARG A 284 -7.27 -28.76 11.11
CA ARG A 284 -6.91 -27.79 12.16
C ARG A 284 -6.30 -26.52 11.55
N HIS A 285 -5.44 -26.71 10.54
CA HIS A 285 -4.81 -25.55 9.85
C HIS A 285 -5.84 -24.70 9.13
N VAL A 286 -6.81 -25.31 8.44
CA VAL A 286 -7.92 -24.60 7.78
C VAL A 286 -8.75 -23.82 8.82
N ALA A 287 -9.08 -24.45 9.95
CA ALA A 287 -9.82 -23.81 11.04
C ALA A 287 -9.07 -22.56 11.57
N LEU A 288 -7.74 -22.69 11.73
CA LEU A 288 -6.89 -21.57 12.12
C LEU A 288 -6.96 -20.43 11.08
N MET A 289 -6.92 -20.75 9.79
CA MET A 289 -7.04 -19.73 8.74
C MET A 289 -8.39 -19.04 8.78
N LYS A 290 -9.48 -19.78 9.04
CA LYS A 290 -10.81 -19.20 9.17
C LYS A 290 -10.92 -18.22 10.36
N SER A 291 -10.19 -18.48 11.44
CA SER A 291 -10.20 -17.57 12.60
C SER A 291 -9.67 -16.18 12.25
N PHE A 292 -8.85 -16.05 11.21
CA PHE A 292 -8.33 -14.77 10.76
C PHE A 292 -9.33 -13.95 9.94
N VAL A 293 -10.43 -14.52 9.47
CA VAL A 293 -11.40 -13.83 8.60
C VAL A 293 -11.94 -12.55 9.26
N ASN A 294 -12.22 -12.63 10.56
CA ASN A 294 -12.76 -11.50 11.32
C ASN A 294 -11.67 -10.75 12.11
N SER A 295 -10.39 -11.03 11.81
CA SER A 295 -9.28 -10.43 12.54
C SER A 295 -8.77 -9.16 11.85
N GLY A 296 -7.99 -8.40 12.61
CA GLY A 296 -7.35 -7.18 12.14
C GLY A 296 -8.21 -5.95 12.32
N LEU A 297 -7.72 -4.85 11.82
CA LEU A 297 -8.38 -3.55 11.92
C LEU A 297 -9.62 -3.52 11.02
N LYS A 298 -10.72 -3.04 11.57
CA LYS A 298 -11.98 -2.84 10.83
C LYS A 298 -12.03 -1.46 10.19
N ASP A 299 -11.39 -0.48 10.82
CA ASP A 299 -11.35 0.88 10.30
C ASP A 299 -10.21 1.04 9.29
N MET A 300 -10.56 1.33 8.05
CA MET A 300 -9.61 1.52 6.96
C MET A 300 -9.00 2.93 6.93
N SER A 301 -9.42 3.83 7.83
CA SER A 301 -9.01 5.24 7.78
C SER A 301 -7.49 5.43 7.77
N LEU A 302 -6.75 4.61 8.53
CA LEU A 302 -5.28 4.65 8.52
C LEU A 302 -4.71 4.49 7.10
N VAL A 303 -5.17 3.47 6.39
CA VAL A 303 -4.69 3.18 5.03
C VAL A 303 -5.12 4.29 4.06
N LEU A 304 -6.40 4.68 4.14
CA LEU A 304 -6.97 5.70 3.24
C LEU A 304 -6.28 7.06 3.42
N ASN A 305 -5.98 7.41 4.68
CA ASN A 305 -5.29 8.67 4.99
C ASN A 305 -3.84 8.65 4.49
N ASP A 306 -3.12 7.53 4.67
CA ASP A 306 -1.76 7.37 4.17
C ASP A 306 -1.72 7.47 2.63
N ILE A 307 -2.68 6.83 1.92
CA ILE A 307 -2.76 6.93 0.46
C ILE A 307 -3.08 8.37 0.05
N THR A 308 -3.99 9.01 0.78
CA THR A 308 -4.35 10.41 0.49
C THR A 308 -3.14 11.32 0.70
N ASP A 309 -2.41 11.16 1.80
CA ASP A 309 -1.17 11.92 2.03
C ASP A 309 -0.15 11.67 0.92
N ALA A 310 0.03 10.40 0.53
CA ALA A 310 0.91 10.03 -0.58
C ALA A 310 0.55 10.78 -1.87
N LEU A 311 -0.74 11.06 -2.09
CA LEU A 311 -1.23 11.76 -3.28
C LEU A 311 -1.25 13.28 -3.15
N THR A 312 -1.35 13.83 -1.92
CA THR A 312 -1.55 15.27 -1.70
C THR A 312 -0.37 15.98 -1.04
N SER A 313 0.45 15.29 -0.25
CA SER A 313 1.61 15.91 0.42
C SER A 313 2.62 16.42 -0.63
N PRO A 314 3.15 17.63 -0.47
CA PRO A 314 4.23 18.07 -1.36
C PRO A 314 5.51 17.23 -1.19
N CYS A 315 5.72 16.66 0.00
CA CYS A 315 6.88 15.80 0.30
C CYS A 315 6.40 14.48 0.92
N PRO A 316 5.77 13.59 0.13
CA PRO A 316 5.30 12.33 0.70
C PRO A 316 6.46 11.42 1.10
N ASN A 317 6.23 10.59 2.10
CA ASN A 317 7.17 9.53 2.45
C ASN A 317 7.25 8.50 1.32
N ASN A 318 8.40 7.86 1.16
CA ASN A 318 8.55 6.79 0.17
C ASN A 318 7.82 5.51 0.61
N ARG A 319 7.59 5.35 1.93
CA ARG A 319 6.89 4.20 2.51
C ARG A 319 6.00 4.66 3.65
N TYR A 320 4.80 4.12 3.69
CA TYR A 320 3.82 4.30 4.77
C TYR A 320 3.50 2.94 5.36
N ASN A 321 3.43 2.87 6.68
CA ASN A 321 3.16 1.63 7.41
C ASN A 321 1.87 1.81 8.23
N PRO A 322 0.68 1.79 7.60
CA PRO A 322 -0.58 1.90 8.35
C PRO A 322 -0.83 0.61 9.14
N MET A 323 -0.41 0.64 10.39
CA MET A 323 -0.46 -0.54 11.26
C MET A 323 -0.44 -0.16 12.73
N GLU A 324 -0.93 -1.07 13.57
CA GLU A 324 -0.88 -0.96 15.02
C GLU A 324 0.57 -1.12 15.52
N THR A 325 0.83 -0.60 16.72
CA THR A 325 2.17 -0.64 17.33
C THR A 325 2.76 -2.06 17.38
N TYR A 326 1.95 -3.06 17.73
CA TYR A 326 2.42 -4.45 17.78
C TYR A 326 2.99 -4.90 16.42
N TRP A 327 2.25 -4.66 15.33
CA TRP A 327 2.69 -5.06 14.00
C TRP A 327 3.90 -4.25 13.53
N TRP A 328 3.97 -2.98 13.93
CA TRP A 328 5.12 -2.14 13.61
C TRP A 328 6.39 -2.68 14.30
N VAL A 329 6.30 -2.97 15.61
CA VAL A 329 7.44 -3.53 16.36
C VAL A 329 7.86 -4.87 15.76
N ARG A 330 6.88 -5.77 15.51
CA ARG A 330 7.17 -7.07 14.92
C ARG A 330 7.86 -6.92 13.55
N LEU A 331 7.41 -5.99 12.72
CA LEU A 331 8.03 -5.71 11.42
C LEU A 331 9.50 -5.27 11.62
N GLN A 332 9.78 -4.38 12.58
CA GLN A 332 11.17 -3.95 12.84
C GLN A 332 12.04 -5.12 13.30
N VAL A 333 11.54 -5.95 14.20
CA VAL A 333 12.27 -7.14 14.67
C VAL A 333 12.58 -8.09 13.50
N MET A 334 11.53 -8.44 12.72
CA MET A 334 11.66 -9.40 11.61
C MET A 334 12.56 -8.90 10.47
N THR A 335 12.75 -7.57 10.35
CA THR A 335 13.53 -7.01 9.24
C THR A 335 14.93 -6.54 9.63
N HIS A 336 15.22 -6.36 10.92
CA HIS A 336 16.50 -5.77 11.34
C HIS A 336 17.30 -6.66 12.30
N LEU A 337 16.68 -7.63 12.97
CA LEU A 337 17.42 -8.56 13.82
C LEU A 337 17.85 -9.80 13.04
N PRO A 338 18.90 -10.49 13.50
CA PRO A 338 19.28 -11.79 12.94
C PRO A 338 18.08 -12.75 12.92
N THR A 339 17.95 -13.51 11.83
CA THR A 339 16.82 -14.42 11.60
C THR A 339 16.57 -15.36 12.79
N ALA A 340 17.64 -15.93 13.36
CA ALA A 340 17.51 -16.85 14.51
C ALA A 340 16.77 -16.20 15.69
N ILE A 341 17.05 -14.90 15.97
CA ILE A 341 16.38 -14.17 17.05
C ILE A 341 14.90 -13.93 16.70
N ALA A 342 14.63 -13.51 15.46
CA ALA A 342 13.26 -13.28 15.01
C ALA A 342 12.43 -14.57 15.05
N ASP A 343 13.01 -15.67 14.60
CA ASP A 343 12.35 -16.99 14.60
C ASP A 343 12.04 -17.43 16.05
N TRP A 344 13.03 -17.32 16.94
CA TRP A 344 12.85 -17.65 18.34
C TRP A 344 11.71 -16.87 19.01
N LEU A 345 11.57 -15.60 18.64
CA LEU A 345 10.52 -14.73 19.22
C LEU A 345 9.12 -15.03 18.64
N TYR A 346 9.04 -15.45 17.39
CA TYR A 346 7.74 -15.45 16.70
C TYR A 346 7.31 -16.81 16.10
N ILE A 347 8.16 -17.83 16.14
CA ILE A 347 7.80 -19.17 15.64
C ILE A 347 7.70 -20.12 16.84
N PRO A 348 6.50 -20.68 17.11
CA PRO A 348 6.37 -21.62 18.23
C PRO A 348 7.32 -22.83 18.07
N GLY A 349 8.12 -23.08 19.11
CA GLY A 349 9.05 -24.22 19.14
C GLY A 349 10.42 -23.95 18.52
N ALA A 350 10.66 -22.74 17.98
CA ALA A 350 12.01 -22.40 17.51
C ALA A 350 12.97 -22.25 18.70
N THR A 351 14.20 -22.74 18.51
CA THR A 351 15.29 -22.61 19.50
C THR A 351 16.42 -21.77 18.94
N LEU A 352 17.16 -21.07 19.80
CA LEU A 352 18.35 -20.30 19.41
C LEU A 352 19.52 -21.23 19.09
#